data_7ca8e7fc4eb68de5fbda01bf53dea69a
#
_entry.id   7ca8e7fc4eb68de5fbda01bf53dea69a
#
_cell.length_a   1.000
_cell.length_b   1.000
_cell.length_c   1.000
_cell.angle_alpha   90.00
_cell.angle_beta   90.00
_cell.angle_gamma   90.00
#
_symmetry.space_group_name_H-M   'P 1'
#
loop_
_entity.id
_entity.type
_entity.pdbx_description
1 polymer ?
#
loop_
_entity_poly.entity_id
_entity_poly.type
_entity_poly.pdbx_seq_one_letter_code
_entity_poly.pdbx_strand_id
1 'polypeptide(L)'
;MTTIAILGSGIMGSALSVPLADNGHDVRLVGTFLDTEIIASLKATGIHPGLRRKLPESVRAYQLEEVEAAFEGAGIVLSGVNSFGVRWAGQQLARLLKPGMLVIAIAKGMEAAENGDLRILPEVLADEVPEELRSQISWAAIGGPSIAGEVAARRDTCVVFAGRDQAVLDRLAETFRTDHYHVWTSTDFVGVEVCAAMKNCYALSVGFAEGVLERLGESDSIDRIHNYEAALFGQGAVEMGQMLRLQGGRPETAYGLAGVGDMYVTSAGGRNVRVGRLIGAGMTFLEAHAKLGHITLEGAAAIKVIGGALPKLTERGVVEPTDFPLLRALYEVIGKDQPLHIPWGSMFGAEPVPAGTAAPEAGPVPVSEDERAAELAHEPD
;
A
#
# COMPACT_ATOMS: atom_id res chain seq x y z
N MET A 1 -1.29 30.90 -3.14
CA MET A 1 0.08 30.29 -3.11
C MET A 1 0.40 29.94 -1.65
N THR A 2 0.75 28.69 -1.38
CA THR A 2 1.05 28.16 -0.05
C THR A 2 2.45 27.58 -0.07
N THR A 3 3.22 27.75 1.01
CA THR A 3 4.50 27.04 1.18
C THR A 3 4.25 25.65 1.74
N ILE A 4 4.78 24.63 1.06
CA ILE A 4 4.60 23.21 1.37
C ILE A 4 5.98 22.56 1.51
N ALA A 5 6.24 21.98 2.67
CA ALA A 5 7.44 21.20 2.91
C ALA A 5 7.16 19.70 2.76
N ILE A 6 7.97 19.01 2.00
CA ILE A 6 7.90 17.54 1.84
C ILE A 6 9.11 16.95 2.53
N LEU A 7 8.90 16.20 3.62
CA LEU A 7 9.97 15.50 4.35
C LEU A 7 10.09 14.06 3.83
N GLY A 8 11.12 13.79 3.08
CA GLY A 8 11.38 12.53 2.39
C GLY A 8 11.31 12.69 0.87
N SER A 9 12.47 12.62 0.22
CA SER A 9 12.61 12.74 -1.24
C SER A 9 12.64 11.38 -1.94
N GLY A 10 12.01 10.37 -1.34
CA GLY A 10 11.76 9.10 -1.98
C GLY A 10 10.85 9.26 -3.21
N ILE A 11 10.65 8.16 -3.96
CA ILE A 11 9.95 8.17 -5.25
C ILE A 11 8.56 8.81 -5.16
N MET A 12 7.74 8.47 -4.15
CA MET A 12 6.37 9.00 -4.02
C MET A 12 6.38 10.45 -3.49
N GLY A 13 7.17 10.77 -2.46
CA GLY A 13 7.27 12.15 -1.96
C GLY A 13 7.68 13.13 -3.05
N SER A 14 8.66 12.73 -3.88
CA SER A 14 9.09 13.53 -5.03
C SER A 14 8.03 13.60 -6.14
N ALA A 15 7.30 12.53 -6.42
CA ALA A 15 6.24 12.54 -7.41
C ALA A 15 5.11 13.50 -7.03
N LEU A 16 4.73 13.57 -5.74
CA LEU A 16 3.69 14.46 -5.24
C LEU A 16 4.09 15.96 -5.28
N SER A 17 5.37 16.28 -5.42
CA SER A 17 5.80 17.66 -5.68
C SER A 17 5.29 18.20 -7.02
N VAL A 18 4.97 17.30 -7.98
CA VAL A 18 4.55 17.69 -9.34
C VAL A 18 3.16 18.37 -9.32
N PRO A 19 2.06 17.75 -8.84
CA PRO A 19 0.76 18.42 -8.81
C PRO A 19 0.77 19.67 -7.94
N LEU A 20 1.56 19.71 -6.87
CA LEU A 20 1.70 20.90 -6.03
C LEU A 20 2.39 22.06 -6.76
N ALA A 21 3.44 21.76 -7.50
CA ALA A 21 4.14 22.75 -8.31
C ALA A 21 3.29 23.23 -9.49
N ASP A 22 2.52 22.32 -10.12
CA ASP A 22 1.60 22.67 -11.22
C ASP A 22 0.51 23.64 -10.77
N ASN A 23 0.09 23.57 -9.49
CA ASN A 23 -0.82 24.53 -8.86
C ASN A 23 -0.14 25.85 -8.39
N GLY A 24 1.14 26.03 -8.70
CA GLY A 24 1.87 27.26 -8.40
C GLY A 24 2.22 27.44 -6.91
N HIS A 25 2.28 26.36 -6.13
CA HIS A 25 2.72 26.42 -4.74
C HIS A 25 4.24 26.49 -4.62
N ASP A 26 4.73 27.02 -3.48
CA ASP A 26 6.14 26.99 -3.11
C ASP A 26 6.48 25.63 -2.50
N VAL A 27 7.00 24.70 -3.31
CA VAL A 27 7.27 23.32 -2.93
C VAL A 27 8.73 23.14 -2.54
N ARG A 28 8.96 22.69 -1.32
CA ARG A 28 10.28 22.47 -0.73
C ARG A 28 10.46 21.00 -0.38
N LEU A 29 11.27 20.30 -1.16
CA LEU A 29 11.52 18.88 -1.05
C LEU A 29 12.79 18.63 -0.22
N VAL A 30 12.63 18.03 0.95
CA VAL A 30 13.72 17.76 1.89
C VAL A 30 14.08 16.29 1.86
N GLY A 31 15.37 15.97 1.71
CA GLY A 31 15.88 14.60 1.82
C GLY A 31 15.90 14.11 3.27
N THR A 32 15.81 12.79 3.44
CA THR A 32 16.18 12.13 4.69
C THR A 32 17.68 11.81 4.68
N PHE A 33 18.20 11.24 5.78
CA PHE A 33 19.58 10.74 5.84
C PHE A 33 19.91 9.66 4.78
N LEU A 34 18.89 9.07 4.13
CA LEU A 34 19.03 8.09 3.04
C LEU A 34 19.01 8.74 1.66
N ASP A 35 18.66 10.01 1.56
CA ASP A 35 18.31 10.65 0.28
C ASP A 35 19.37 11.65 -0.18
N THR A 36 20.55 11.70 0.45
CA THR A 36 21.61 12.69 0.15
C THR A 36 21.97 12.74 -1.32
N GLU A 37 22.12 11.59 -1.99
CA GLU A 37 22.45 11.51 -3.42
C GLU A 37 21.27 11.94 -4.29
N ILE A 38 20.04 11.66 -3.86
CA ILE A 38 18.82 12.10 -4.58
C ILE A 38 18.78 13.62 -4.61
N ILE A 39 18.96 14.27 -3.45
CA ILE A 39 18.97 15.73 -3.35
C ILE A 39 20.13 16.34 -4.12
N ALA A 40 21.32 15.74 -4.07
CA ALA A 40 22.47 16.20 -4.86
C ALA A 40 22.16 16.16 -6.37
N SER A 41 21.55 15.08 -6.86
CA SER A 41 21.13 14.96 -8.27
C SER A 41 20.08 16.01 -8.63
N LEU A 42 19.09 16.23 -7.79
CA LEU A 42 18.06 17.25 -8.00
C LEU A 42 18.64 18.67 -8.05
N LYS A 43 19.56 19.02 -7.14
CA LYS A 43 20.23 20.33 -7.13
C LYS A 43 21.10 20.53 -8.39
N ALA A 44 21.77 19.49 -8.87
CA ALA A 44 22.68 19.56 -10.01
C ALA A 44 21.95 19.55 -11.38
N THR A 45 20.92 18.73 -11.53
CA THR A 45 20.31 18.43 -12.84
C THR A 45 18.79 18.60 -12.89
N GLY A 46 18.13 18.71 -11.75
CA GLY A 46 16.68 18.66 -11.61
C GLY A 46 16.10 17.24 -11.80
N ILE A 47 16.94 16.21 -12.02
CA ILE A 47 16.47 14.85 -12.30
C ILE A 47 16.46 14.02 -11.02
N HIS A 48 15.29 13.42 -10.72
CA HIS A 48 15.18 12.44 -9.65
C HIS A 48 15.64 11.06 -10.17
N PRO A 49 16.69 10.44 -9.59
CA PRO A 49 17.31 9.23 -10.16
C PRO A 49 16.34 8.02 -10.17
N GLY A 50 15.55 7.85 -9.12
CA GLY A 50 14.58 6.74 -9.03
C GLY A 50 13.35 6.90 -9.94
N LEU A 51 12.87 8.13 -10.15
CA LEU A 51 11.80 8.44 -11.11
C LEU A 51 12.31 8.50 -12.55
N ARG A 52 13.62 8.69 -12.75
CA ARG A 52 14.26 8.93 -14.05
C ARG A 52 13.58 10.09 -14.81
N ARG A 53 13.22 11.15 -14.07
CA ARG A 53 12.43 12.26 -14.59
C ARG A 53 12.86 13.58 -13.95
N LYS A 54 12.85 14.64 -14.76
CA LYS A 54 13.05 16.00 -14.26
C LYS A 54 11.82 16.44 -13.48
N LEU A 55 12.00 16.95 -12.27
CA LEU A 55 10.94 17.59 -11.49
C LEU A 55 10.70 19.02 -12.01
N PRO A 56 9.53 19.64 -11.71
CA PRO A 56 9.29 21.04 -12.04
C PRO A 56 10.38 21.95 -11.47
N GLU A 57 10.80 22.97 -12.23
CA GLU A 57 11.90 23.87 -11.84
C GLU A 57 11.58 24.72 -10.59
N SER A 58 10.29 24.88 -10.29
CA SER A 58 9.81 25.54 -9.07
C SER A 58 9.99 24.71 -7.80
N VAL A 59 10.24 23.39 -7.90
CA VAL A 59 10.51 22.52 -6.74
C VAL A 59 11.94 22.76 -6.25
N ARG A 60 12.06 23.22 -5.01
CA ARG A 60 13.36 23.46 -4.38
C ARG A 60 13.79 22.27 -3.54
N ALA A 61 14.98 21.75 -3.80
CA ALA A 61 15.53 20.59 -3.09
C ALA A 61 16.47 21.03 -1.96
N TYR A 62 16.33 20.41 -0.79
CA TYR A 62 17.06 20.68 0.44
C TYR A 62 17.66 19.40 1.01
N GLN A 63 18.91 19.47 1.48
CA GLN A 63 19.47 18.40 2.29
C GLN A 63 18.84 18.41 3.70
N LEU A 64 19.01 17.33 4.45
CA LEU A 64 18.43 17.21 5.79
C LEU A 64 18.93 18.32 6.74
N GLU A 65 20.18 18.73 6.60
CA GLU A 65 20.80 19.80 7.37
C GLU A 65 20.17 21.19 7.11
N GLU A 66 19.47 21.31 5.99
CA GLU A 66 18.75 22.54 5.57
C GLU A 66 17.26 22.51 5.94
N VAL A 67 16.81 21.52 6.71
CA VAL A 67 15.39 21.25 6.97
C VAL A 67 14.67 22.45 7.60
N GLU A 68 15.31 23.15 8.52
CA GLU A 68 14.73 24.32 9.19
C GLU A 68 14.40 25.44 8.19
N ALA A 69 15.30 25.71 7.27
CA ALA A 69 15.07 26.67 6.19
C ALA A 69 13.95 26.22 5.23
N ALA A 70 13.85 24.93 4.97
CA ALA A 70 12.78 24.37 4.15
C ALA A 70 11.42 24.47 4.82
N PHE A 71 11.33 24.42 6.14
CA PHE A 71 10.09 24.51 6.91
C PHE A 71 9.68 25.95 7.27
N GLU A 72 10.55 26.94 7.03
CA GLU A 72 10.22 28.33 7.33
C GLU A 72 9.00 28.81 6.55
N GLY A 73 7.94 29.23 7.26
CA GLY A 73 6.67 29.69 6.66
C GLY A 73 5.83 28.59 6.02
N ALA A 74 6.18 27.31 6.16
CA ALA A 74 5.37 26.21 5.66
C ALA A 74 4.03 26.14 6.41
N GLY A 75 2.94 26.05 5.67
CA GLY A 75 1.59 25.85 6.24
C GLY A 75 1.11 24.40 6.11
N ILE A 76 1.69 23.65 5.16
CA ILE A 76 1.39 22.24 4.91
C ILE A 76 2.70 21.47 4.90
N VAL A 77 2.70 20.32 5.54
CA VAL A 77 3.82 19.37 5.58
C VAL A 77 3.35 18.03 5.04
N LEU A 78 4.07 17.51 4.05
CA LEU A 78 3.87 16.15 3.56
C LEU A 78 4.95 15.24 4.15
N SER A 79 4.54 14.23 4.91
CA SER A 79 5.44 13.17 5.38
C SER A 79 5.62 12.13 4.27
N GLY A 80 6.72 12.26 3.53
CA GLY A 80 7.06 11.48 2.34
C GLY A 80 7.88 10.21 2.61
N VAL A 81 8.01 9.80 3.88
CA VAL A 81 8.74 8.60 4.29
C VAL A 81 7.93 7.32 4.08
N ASN A 82 8.60 6.17 4.06
CA ASN A 82 7.95 4.86 4.10
C ASN A 82 7.56 4.47 5.54
N SER A 83 6.89 3.32 5.71
CA SER A 83 6.44 2.83 7.03
C SER A 83 7.55 2.69 8.08
N PHE A 84 8.77 2.37 7.69
CA PHE A 84 9.90 2.22 8.61
C PHE A 84 10.43 3.57 9.12
N GLY A 85 10.18 4.65 8.38
CA GLY A 85 10.65 6.00 8.70
C GLY A 85 9.65 6.83 9.52
N VAL A 86 8.46 6.31 9.83
CA VAL A 86 7.35 7.09 10.41
C VAL A 86 7.73 7.70 11.77
N ARG A 87 8.29 6.92 12.70
CA ARG A 87 8.70 7.44 14.01
C ARG A 87 9.83 8.45 13.90
N TRP A 88 10.83 8.18 13.05
CA TRP A 88 11.89 9.14 12.77
C TRP A 88 11.32 10.45 12.22
N ALA A 89 10.39 10.38 11.27
CA ALA A 89 9.75 11.57 10.72
C ALA A 89 8.97 12.33 11.79
N GLY A 90 8.24 11.65 12.67
CA GLY A 90 7.55 12.25 13.80
C GLY A 90 8.49 13.02 14.72
N GLN A 91 9.67 12.43 15.05
CA GLN A 91 10.71 13.08 15.87
C GLN A 91 11.30 14.33 15.18
N GLN A 92 11.46 14.31 13.85
CA GLN A 92 11.83 15.52 13.11
C GLN A 92 10.73 16.57 13.18
N LEU A 93 9.48 16.17 12.92
CA LEU A 93 8.31 17.05 12.94
C LEU A 93 8.05 17.67 14.31
N ALA A 94 8.32 16.95 15.40
CA ALA A 94 8.19 17.49 16.76
C ALA A 94 8.99 18.79 16.99
N ARG A 95 10.07 19.01 16.25
CA ARG A 95 10.94 20.20 16.34
C ARG A 95 10.59 21.28 15.33
N LEU A 96 9.89 20.91 14.23
CA LEU A 96 9.68 21.76 13.07
C LEU A 96 8.25 22.31 12.96
N LEU A 97 7.29 21.56 13.50
CA LEU A 97 5.87 21.93 13.44
C LEU A 97 5.58 23.15 14.32
N LYS A 98 4.62 23.95 13.85
CA LYS A 98 4.06 25.10 14.56
C LYS A 98 2.55 24.96 14.64
N PRO A 99 1.90 25.56 15.65
CA PRO A 99 0.43 25.59 15.75
C PRO A 99 -0.24 26.01 14.45
N GLY A 100 -1.31 25.30 14.08
CA GLY A 100 -2.10 25.59 12.88
C GLY A 100 -1.54 24.99 11.58
N MET A 101 -0.39 24.33 11.61
CA MET A 101 0.10 23.57 10.46
C MET A 101 -0.77 22.34 10.18
N LEU A 102 -0.72 21.88 8.94
CA LEU A 102 -1.38 20.68 8.48
C LEU A 102 -0.34 19.66 8.04
N VAL A 103 -0.45 18.43 8.55
CA VAL A 103 0.42 17.31 8.18
C VAL A 103 -0.40 16.28 7.39
N ILE A 104 0.08 15.88 6.21
CA ILE A 104 -0.47 14.79 5.42
C ILE A 104 0.58 13.69 5.25
N ALA A 105 0.24 12.45 5.59
CA ALA A 105 1.12 11.28 5.52
C ALA A 105 0.82 10.44 4.27
N ILE A 106 1.85 9.76 3.75
CA ILE A 106 1.72 8.84 2.61
C ILE A 106 2.18 7.41 2.94
N ALA A 107 2.75 7.20 4.13
CA ALA A 107 3.20 5.88 4.55
C ALA A 107 2.01 4.92 4.67
N LYS A 108 2.16 3.71 4.13
CA LYS A 108 1.12 2.67 4.16
C LYS A 108 1.54 1.56 5.12
N GLY A 109 0.69 1.22 6.08
CA GLY A 109 0.98 0.19 7.07
C GLY A 109 0.27 0.43 8.39
N MET A 110 0.53 -0.46 9.34
CA MET A 110 0.04 -0.37 10.71
C MET A 110 1.16 -0.72 11.69
N GLU A 111 1.02 -0.31 12.93
CA GLU A 111 1.85 -0.73 14.03
C GLU A 111 1.01 -1.58 15.00
N ALA A 112 1.59 -2.64 15.55
CA ALA A 112 0.97 -3.46 16.58
C ALA A 112 1.60 -3.17 17.94
N ALA A 113 0.76 -2.92 18.95
CA ALA A 113 1.18 -2.86 20.34
C ALA A 113 1.47 -4.27 20.89
N GLU A 114 2.08 -4.35 22.08
CA GLU A 114 2.42 -5.61 22.72
C GLU A 114 1.19 -6.52 22.97
N ASN A 115 0.04 -5.93 23.24
CA ASN A 115 -1.23 -6.63 23.43
C ASN A 115 -1.94 -7.03 22.12
N GLY A 116 -1.40 -6.66 20.96
CA GLY A 116 -1.95 -6.91 19.65
C GLY A 116 -2.88 -5.81 19.11
N ASP A 117 -3.13 -4.74 19.85
CA ASP A 117 -3.90 -3.60 19.33
C ASP A 117 -3.18 -2.98 18.15
N LEU A 118 -3.93 -2.72 17.08
CA LEU A 118 -3.41 -2.18 15.83
C LEU A 118 -3.65 -0.68 15.76
N ARG A 119 -2.68 0.04 15.22
CA ARG A 119 -2.72 1.50 15.08
C ARG A 119 -2.33 1.92 13.67
N ILE A 120 -3.02 2.90 13.12
CA ILE A 120 -2.68 3.50 11.82
C ILE A 120 -1.41 4.36 11.93
N LEU A 121 -0.60 4.37 10.89
CA LEU A 121 0.70 5.08 10.91
C LEU A 121 0.62 6.59 11.11
N PRO A 122 -0.40 7.33 10.64
CA PRO A 122 -0.53 8.75 10.97
C PRO A 122 -0.68 9.04 12.47
N GLU A 123 -1.29 8.12 13.25
CA GLU A 123 -1.37 8.25 14.70
C GLU A 123 -0.01 7.96 15.36
N VAL A 124 0.71 6.98 14.85
CA VAL A 124 2.09 6.69 15.28
C VAL A 124 3.02 7.87 15.00
N LEU A 125 2.87 8.51 13.84
CA LEU A 125 3.59 9.73 13.49
C LEU A 125 3.28 10.88 14.47
N ALA A 126 1.99 11.09 14.75
CA ALA A 126 1.52 12.15 15.63
C ALA A 126 1.96 11.97 17.08
N ASP A 127 2.10 10.73 17.56
CA ASP A 127 2.52 10.45 18.95
C ASP A 127 3.96 10.90 19.26
N GLU A 128 4.82 11.00 18.27
CA GLU A 128 6.17 11.53 18.44
C GLU A 128 6.18 13.06 18.67
N VAL A 129 5.05 13.75 18.42
CA VAL A 129 4.87 15.19 18.62
C VAL A 129 4.29 15.43 20.01
N PRO A 130 4.83 16.39 20.81
CA PRO A 130 4.29 16.74 22.12
C PRO A 130 2.78 17.00 22.07
N GLU A 131 2.05 16.54 23.08
CA GLU A 131 0.57 16.56 23.08
C GLU A 131 -0.02 17.96 22.92
N GLU A 132 0.60 18.96 23.56
CA GLU A 132 0.18 20.35 23.49
C GLU A 132 0.28 20.91 22.07
N LEU A 133 1.27 20.50 21.31
CA LEU A 133 1.45 20.88 19.92
C LEU A 133 0.58 20.01 19.00
N ARG A 134 0.57 18.68 19.24
CA ARG A 134 -0.19 17.70 18.45
C ARG A 134 -1.67 18.05 18.32
N SER A 135 -2.30 18.55 19.38
CA SER A 135 -3.69 18.98 19.41
C SER A 135 -3.97 20.23 18.55
N GLN A 136 -2.93 20.98 18.19
CA GLN A 136 -3.02 22.18 17.36
C GLN A 136 -2.64 21.92 15.90
N ILE A 137 -2.32 20.67 15.54
CA ILE A 137 -1.97 20.23 14.18
C ILE A 137 -3.17 19.47 13.58
N SER A 138 -3.43 19.72 12.32
CA SER A 138 -4.40 18.94 11.55
C SER A 138 -3.68 17.76 10.87
N TRP A 139 -4.19 16.55 11.08
CA TRP A 139 -3.59 15.32 10.55
C TRP A 139 -4.45 14.72 9.46
N ALA A 140 -3.81 14.34 8.36
CA ALA A 140 -4.44 13.70 7.20
C ALA A 140 -3.52 12.64 6.60
N ALA A 141 -4.06 11.83 5.69
CA ALA A 141 -3.31 10.84 4.93
C ALA A 141 -3.81 10.72 3.49
N ILE A 142 -3.00 10.09 2.63
CA ILE A 142 -3.33 9.80 1.24
C ILE A 142 -3.45 8.29 1.07
N GLY A 143 -4.65 7.81 0.74
CA GLY A 143 -4.92 6.45 0.29
C GLY A 143 -5.32 6.38 -1.18
N GLY A 144 -5.59 5.18 -1.65
CA GLY A 144 -6.02 4.93 -3.03
C GLY A 144 -4.87 4.65 -4.01
N PRO A 145 -5.23 4.33 -5.28
CA PRO A 145 -4.28 3.95 -6.32
C PRO A 145 -3.41 5.14 -6.72
N SER A 146 -2.10 5.00 -6.52
CA SER A 146 -1.14 6.05 -6.85
C SER A 146 0.22 5.42 -7.19
N ILE A 147 0.53 5.36 -8.48
CA ILE A 147 1.84 4.95 -8.97
C ILE A 147 2.68 6.19 -9.20
N ALA A 148 3.76 6.34 -8.44
CA ALA A 148 4.58 7.55 -8.44
C ALA A 148 5.08 7.97 -9.84
N GLY A 149 5.44 6.99 -10.68
CA GLY A 149 5.85 7.26 -12.06
C GLY A 149 4.73 7.86 -12.92
N GLU A 150 3.48 7.48 -12.67
CA GLU A 150 2.30 8.01 -13.37
C GLU A 150 1.96 9.42 -12.87
N VAL A 151 1.98 9.64 -11.56
CA VAL A 151 1.81 10.97 -10.97
C VAL A 151 2.85 11.95 -11.52
N ALA A 152 4.13 11.56 -11.50
CA ALA A 152 5.21 12.39 -12.03
C ALA A 152 5.13 12.59 -13.56
N ALA A 153 4.44 11.70 -14.27
CA ALA A 153 4.15 11.79 -15.71
C ALA A 153 2.88 12.58 -16.03
N ARG A 154 2.19 13.11 -15.02
CA ARG A 154 0.88 13.80 -15.18
C ARG A 154 -0.17 12.93 -15.86
N ARG A 155 -0.23 11.64 -15.51
CA ARG A 155 -1.32 10.74 -15.92
C ARG A 155 -2.47 10.86 -14.95
N ASP A 156 -3.70 10.68 -15.44
CA ASP A 156 -4.87 10.70 -14.58
C ASP A 156 -4.70 9.74 -13.40
N THR A 157 -4.70 10.31 -12.22
CA THR A 157 -4.53 9.60 -10.96
C THR A 157 -5.62 10.04 -9.98
N CYS A 158 -6.40 9.09 -9.47
CA CYS A 158 -7.47 9.34 -8.52
C CYS A 158 -7.04 8.82 -7.15
N VAL A 159 -7.11 9.66 -6.12
CA VAL A 159 -6.72 9.33 -4.74
C VAL A 159 -7.79 9.73 -3.73
N VAL A 160 -7.67 9.22 -2.51
CA VAL A 160 -8.53 9.58 -1.39
C VAL A 160 -7.68 10.26 -0.32
N PHE A 161 -7.99 11.52 -0.01
CA PHE A 161 -7.44 12.20 1.16
C PHE A 161 -8.34 11.93 2.35
N ALA A 162 -7.76 11.43 3.43
CA ALA A 162 -8.50 11.05 4.63
C ALA A 162 -8.02 11.83 5.85
N GLY A 163 -8.97 12.19 6.72
CA GLY A 163 -8.72 12.92 7.95
C GLY A 163 -10.01 13.09 8.74
N ARG A 164 -9.94 13.68 9.92
CA ARG A 164 -11.11 13.81 10.82
C ARG A 164 -11.94 15.08 10.58
N ASP A 165 -11.37 16.07 9.90
CA ASP A 165 -11.98 17.38 9.66
C ASP A 165 -12.19 17.61 8.16
N GLN A 166 -13.46 17.76 7.74
CA GLN A 166 -13.81 17.95 6.33
C GLN A 166 -13.25 19.27 5.77
N ALA A 167 -13.22 20.36 6.55
CA ALA A 167 -12.69 21.63 6.08
C ALA A 167 -11.18 21.55 5.79
N VAL A 168 -10.45 20.77 6.58
CA VAL A 168 -9.03 20.46 6.34
C VAL A 168 -8.87 19.66 5.05
N LEU A 169 -9.71 18.65 4.84
CA LEU A 169 -9.69 17.82 3.65
C LEU A 169 -10.03 18.62 2.38
N ASP A 170 -11.01 19.52 2.44
CA ASP A 170 -11.38 20.38 1.32
C ASP A 170 -10.21 21.31 0.94
N ARG A 171 -9.55 21.92 1.93
CA ARG A 171 -8.34 22.73 1.71
C ARG A 171 -7.20 21.93 1.09
N LEU A 172 -6.97 20.70 1.55
CA LEU A 172 -5.97 19.81 0.96
C LEU A 172 -6.35 19.43 -0.47
N ALA A 173 -7.61 19.10 -0.72
CA ALA A 173 -8.07 18.75 -2.05
C ALA A 173 -7.89 19.91 -3.04
N GLU A 174 -8.20 21.15 -2.64
CA GLU A 174 -7.94 22.34 -3.44
C GLU A 174 -6.46 22.57 -3.70
N THR A 175 -5.59 22.25 -2.72
CA THR A 175 -4.13 22.40 -2.83
C THR A 175 -3.52 21.45 -3.85
N PHE A 176 -4.01 20.19 -3.89
CA PHE A 176 -3.40 19.13 -4.71
C PHE A 176 -4.09 18.88 -6.04
N ARG A 177 -5.40 19.20 -6.16
CA ARG A 177 -6.19 18.86 -7.36
C ARG A 177 -5.70 19.61 -8.59
N THR A 178 -5.46 18.87 -9.67
CA THR A 178 -5.10 19.40 -11.00
C THR A 178 -5.97 18.71 -12.06
N ASP A 179 -5.77 19.01 -13.34
CA ASP A 179 -6.46 18.34 -14.45
C ASP A 179 -6.13 16.84 -14.56
N HIS A 180 -5.05 16.38 -13.90
CA HIS A 180 -4.57 15.00 -13.94
C HIS A 180 -4.43 14.35 -12.55
N TYR A 181 -4.62 15.11 -11.46
CA TYR A 181 -4.56 14.58 -10.09
C TYR A 181 -5.88 14.87 -9.39
N HIS A 182 -6.73 13.85 -9.34
CA HIS A 182 -8.10 13.95 -8.87
C HIS A 182 -8.17 13.50 -7.40
N VAL A 183 -8.66 14.37 -6.54
CA VAL A 183 -8.71 14.13 -5.10
C VAL A 183 -10.15 13.97 -4.64
N TRP A 184 -10.49 12.83 -4.08
CA TRP A 184 -11.66 12.62 -3.26
C TRP A 184 -11.31 12.77 -1.78
N THR A 185 -12.28 13.09 -0.96
CA THR A 185 -12.09 13.26 0.48
C THR A 185 -12.92 12.27 1.26
N SER A 186 -12.41 11.82 2.42
CA SER A 186 -13.12 10.92 3.31
C SER A 186 -12.83 11.24 4.77
N THR A 187 -13.88 11.36 5.57
CA THR A 187 -13.75 11.47 7.03
C THR A 187 -13.51 10.12 7.71
N ASP A 188 -13.54 9.02 6.95
CA ASP A 188 -13.16 7.70 7.44
C ASP A 188 -11.63 7.53 7.43
N PHE A 189 -10.97 8.27 8.32
CA PHE A 189 -9.52 8.31 8.42
C PHE A 189 -8.92 6.92 8.69
N VAL A 190 -9.51 6.21 9.65
CA VAL A 190 -9.08 4.85 10.01
C VAL A 190 -9.31 3.88 8.85
N GLY A 191 -10.50 3.94 8.22
CA GLY A 191 -10.83 3.01 7.15
C GLY A 191 -9.92 3.13 5.93
N VAL A 192 -9.59 4.35 5.50
CA VAL A 192 -8.68 4.57 4.37
C VAL A 192 -7.26 4.06 4.68
N GLU A 193 -6.75 4.29 5.88
CA GLU A 193 -5.42 3.86 6.29
C GLU A 193 -5.33 2.33 6.48
N VAL A 194 -6.35 1.70 7.05
CA VAL A 194 -6.42 0.23 7.14
C VAL A 194 -6.43 -0.40 5.75
N CYS A 195 -7.24 0.13 4.81
CA CYS A 195 -7.22 -0.33 3.43
C CYS A 195 -5.83 -0.18 2.79
N ALA A 196 -5.19 0.96 2.97
CA ALA A 196 -3.86 1.23 2.43
C ALA A 196 -2.80 0.25 2.95
N ALA A 197 -2.92 -0.20 4.21
CA ALA A 197 -2.05 -1.21 4.81
C ALA A 197 -2.34 -2.61 4.24
N MET A 198 -3.60 -3.04 4.29
CA MET A 198 -3.98 -4.44 4.00
C MET A 198 -3.95 -4.79 2.51
N LYS A 199 -4.18 -3.83 1.61
CA LYS A 199 -4.14 -4.09 0.17
C LYS A 199 -2.83 -4.76 -0.28
N ASN A 200 -1.71 -4.39 0.32
CA ASN A 200 -0.41 -4.94 0.01
C ASN A 200 -0.26 -6.41 0.43
N CYS A 201 -0.94 -6.82 1.51
CA CYS A 201 -1.00 -8.20 1.95
C CYS A 201 -1.66 -9.08 0.89
N TYR A 202 -2.84 -8.64 0.42
CA TYR A 202 -3.65 -9.42 -0.50
C TYR A 202 -3.14 -9.36 -1.95
N ALA A 203 -2.56 -8.24 -2.38
CA ALA A 203 -1.88 -8.17 -3.66
C ALA A 203 -0.71 -9.17 -3.77
N LEU A 204 -0.02 -9.45 -2.64
CA LEU A 204 1.00 -10.50 -2.60
C LEU A 204 0.37 -11.87 -2.86
N SER A 205 -0.79 -12.18 -2.26
CA SER A 205 -1.47 -13.46 -2.44
C SER A 205 -1.97 -13.67 -3.87
N VAL A 206 -2.44 -12.62 -4.54
CA VAL A 206 -2.83 -12.69 -5.97
C VAL A 206 -1.64 -13.17 -6.82
N GLY A 207 -0.43 -12.72 -6.50
CA GLY A 207 0.78 -13.17 -7.19
C GLY A 207 1.07 -14.68 -7.07
N PHE A 208 0.47 -15.40 -6.11
CA PHE A 208 0.66 -16.87 -6.01
C PHE A 208 0.17 -17.60 -7.26
N ALA A 209 -0.87 -17.12 -7.91
CA ALA A 209 -1.50 -17.74 -9.05
C ALA A 209 -0.51 -18.05 -10.19
N GLU A 210 0.21 -17.02 -10.65
CA GLU A 210 1.22 -17.20 -11.70
C GLU A 210 2.29 -18.25 -11.31
N GLY A 211 2.73 -18.22 -10.04
CA GLY A 211 3.71 -19.18 -9.55
C GLY A 211 3.18 -20.61 -9.46
N VAL A 212 1.91 -20.78 -9.13
CA VAL A 212 1.25 -22.09 -9.13
C VAL A 212 1.20 -22.66 -10.56
N LEU A 213 0.85 -21.87 -11.58
CA LEU A 213 0.92 -22.30 -12.99
C LEU A 213 2.34 -22.73 -13.39
N GLU A 214 3.36 -21.97 -13.01
CA GLU A 214 4.74 -22.33 -13.26
C GLU A 214 5.12 -23.67 -12.64
N ARG A 215 4.69 -23.91 -11.40
CA ARG A 215 4.95 -25.17 -10.69
C ARG A 215 4.25 -26.36 -11.34
N LEU A 216 3.07 -26.16 -11.93
CA LEU A 216 2.32 -27.18 -12.66
C LEU A 216 2.90 -27.45 -14.06
N GLY A 217 3.83 -26.62 -14.54
CA GLY A 217 4.36 -26.70 -15.90
C GLY A 217 3.41 -26.19 -16.98
N GLU A 218 2.43 -25.37 -16.59
CA GLU A 218 1.31 -24.91 -17.42
C GLU A 218 1.43 -23.42 -17.78
N SER A 219 2.62 -22.84 -17.68
CA SER A 219 2.84 -21.40 -17.95
C SER A 219 2.40 -20.93 -19.33
N ASP A 220 2.42 -21.82 -20.32
CA ASP A 220 2.02 -21.56 -21.70
C ASP A 220 0.58 -22.02 -22.00
N SER A 221 -0.14 -22.50 -20.97
CA SER A 221 -1.54 -22.93 -21.13
C SER A 221 -2.45 -21.75 -21.46
N ILE A 222 -3.48 -21.98 -22.29
CA ILE A 222 -4.59 -21.07 -22.51
C ILE A 222 -5.39 -20.92 -21.20
N ASP A 223 -5.46 -21.99 -20.42
CA ASP A 223 -6.18 -22.02 -19.15
C ASP A 223 -5.39 -21.25 -18.09
N ARG A 224 -5.72 -19.98 -17.91
CA ARG A 224 -5.21 -19.14 -16.83
C ARG A 224 -5.94 -19.48 -15.53
N ILE A 225 -5.28 -19.28 -14.38
CA ILE A 225 -5.93 -19.52 -13.08
C ILE A 225 -6.55 -18.21 -12.50
N HIS A 226 -7.25 -17.46 -13.35
CA HIS A 226 -7.94 -16.22 -12.95
C HIS A 226 -9.00 -16.43 -11.87
N ASN A 227 -9.66 -17.62 -11.84
CA ASN A 227 -10.57 -17.97 -10.76
C ASN A 227 -9.87 -18.00 -9.38
N TYR A 228 -8.63 -18.49 -9.35
CA TYR A 228 -7.79 -18.49 -8.16
C TYR A 228 -7.44 -17.06 -7.72
N GLU A 229 -7.02 -16.21 -8.67
CA GLU A 229 -6.73 -14.80 -8.41
C GLU A 229 -7.97 -14.07 -7.90
N ALA A 230 -9.11 -14.24 -8.57
CA ALA A 230 -10.38 -13.62 -8.19
C ALA A 230 -10.83 -14.04 -6.79
N ALA A 231 -10.66 -15.33 -6.43
CA ALA A 231 -11.00 -15.81 -5.10
C ALA A 231 -10.14 -15.17 -4.01
N LEU A 232 -8.82 -15.07 -4.20
CA LEU A 232 -7.92 -14.43 -3.24
C LEU A 232 -8.15 -12.92 -3.17
N PHE A 233 -8.39 -12.27 -4.29
CA PHE A 233 -8.74 -10.85 -4.35
C PHE A 233 -10.06 -10.57 -3.62
N GLY A 234 -11.09 -11.35 -3.91
CA GLY A 234 -12.41 -11.24 -3.28
C GLY A 234 -12.36 -11.47 -1.77
N GLN A 235 -11.66 -12.53 -1.34
CA GLN A 235 -11.44 -12.79 0.09
C GLN A 235 -10.67 -11.66 0.77
N GLY A 236 -9.66 -11.12 0.10
CA GLY A 236 -8.92 -9.96 0.60
C GLY A 236 -9.83 -8.74 0.83
N ALA A 237 -10.78 -8.47 -0.07
CA ALA A 237 -11.74 -7.39 0.09
C ALA A 237 -12.69 -7.63 1.29
N VAL A 238 -13.13 -8.87 1.48
CA VAL A 238 -13.96 -9.27 2.65
C VAL A 238 -13.21 -9.05 3.94
N GLU A 239 -11.97 -9.54 4.05
CA GLU A 239 -11.14 -9.39 5.24
C GLU A 239 -10.76 -7.93 5.52
N MET A 240 -10.53 -7.10 4.49
CA MET A 240 -10.42 -5.65 4.68
C MET A 240 -11.68 -5.09 5.35
N GLY A 241 -12.86 -5.41 4.85
CA GLY A 241 -14.13 -4.95 5.45
C GLY A 241 -14.32 -5.43 6.89
N GLN A 242 -13.85 -6.63 7.23
CA GLN A 242 -13.85 -7.13 8.60
C GLN A 242 -12.89 -6.34 9.51
N MET A 243 -11.68 -6.08 9.02
CA MET A 243 -10.69 -5.30 9.77
C MET A 243 -11.16 -3.86 9.98
N LEU A 244 -11.83 -3.24 9.00
CA LEU A 244 -12.40 -1.92 9.16
C LEU A 244 -13.40 -1.88 10.32
N ARG A 245 -14.31 -2.85 10.40
CA ARG A 245 -15.25 -2.96 11.54
C ARG A 245 -14.52 -3.06 12.87
N LEU A 246 -13.49 -3.91 12.91
CA LEU A 246 -12.68 -4.11 14.12
C LEU A 246 -11.97 -2.84 14.57
N GLN A 247 -11.48 -2.03 13.63
CA GLN A 247 -10.74 -0.80 13.89
C GLN A 247 -11.62 0.45 14.00
N GLY A 248 -12.94 0.32 13.88
CA GLY A 248 -13.88 1.46 13.95
C GLY A 248 -13.95 2.28 12.66
N GLY A 249 -13.45 1.77 11.54
CA GLY A 249 -13.65 2.33 10.20
C GLY A 249 -14.97 1.87 9.58
N ARG A 250 -15.34 2.47 8.44
CA ARG A 250 -16.55 2.09 7.69
C ARG A 250 -16.25 0.94 6.73
N PRO A 251 -16.93 -0.22 6.86
CA PRO A 251 -16.68 -1.38 5.99
C PRO A 251 -16.78 -1.06 4.49
N GLU A 252 -17.63 -0.12 4.10
CA GLU A 252 -17.86 0.30 2.73
C GLU A 252 -16.61 0.90 2.08
N THR A 253 -15.71 1.45 2.88
CA THR A 253 -14.42 2.00 2.40
C THR A 253 -13.56 0.92 1.73
N ALA A 254 -13.68 -0.35 2.17
CA ALA A 254 -12.99 -1.48 1.56
C ALA A 254 -13.36 -1.68 0.09
N TYR A 255 -14.61 -1.42 -0.29
CA TYR A 255 -15.13 -1.64 -1.65
C TYR A 255 -14.95 -0.42 -2.57
N GLY A 256 -14.40 0.66 -2.04
CA GLY A 256 -14.14 1.89 -2.76
C GLY A 256 -12.71 1.99 -3.33
N LEU A 257 -12.38 3.19 -3.76
CA LEU A 257 -11.08 3.51 -4.37
C LEU A 257 -9.89 3.24 -3.42
N ALA A 258 -10.04 3.50 -2.12
CA ALA A 258 -8.99 3.29 -1.12
C ALA A 258 -8.73 1.80 -0.83
N GLY A 259 -9.74 0.94 -0.97
CA GLY A 259 -9.66 -0.51 -0.76
C GLY A 259 -9.40 -1.27 -2.05
N VAL A 260 -10.45 -1.80 -2.67
CA VAL A 260 -10.35 -2.65 -3.87
C VAL A 260 -9.70 -1.93 -5.06
N GLY A 261 -9.90 -0.60 -5.21
CA GLY A 261 -9.27 0.16 -6.28
C GLY A 261 -7.74 0.18 -6.16
N ASP A 262 -7.21 0.46 -4.96
CA ASP A 262 -5.77 0.45 -4.70
C ASP A 262 -5.20 -0.99 -4.68
N MET A 263 -6.00 -1.98 -4.25
CA MET A 263 -5.62 -3.39 -4.30
C MET A 263 -5.50 -3.87 -5.75
N TYR A 264 -6.42 -3.48 -6.64
CA TYR A 264 -6.38 -3.83 -8.06
C TYR A 264 -5.06 -3.36 -8.71
N VAL A 265 -4.75 -2.07 -8.60
CA VAL A 265 -3.50 -1.51 -9.16
C VAL A 265 -2.26 -2.20 -8.57
N THR A 266 -2.30 -2.54 -7.28
CA THR A 266 -1.18 -3.21 -6.61
C THR A 266 -1.04 -4.67 -7.06
N SER A 267 -2.15 -5.34 -7.39
CA SER A 267 -2.18 -6.72 -7.91
C SER A 267 -1.76 -6.82 -9.38
N ALA A 268 -1.89 -5.74 -10.16
CA ALA A 268 -1.47 -5.71 -11.56
C ALA A 268 0.06 -5.82 -11.76
N GLY A 269 0.85 -5.80 -10.68
CA GLY A 269 2.30 -5.95 -10.73
C GLY A 269 3.01 -5.37 -9.52
N GLY A 270 4.33 -5.35 -9.58
CA GLY A 270 5.14 -4.75 -8.53
C GLY A 270 5.85 -5.77 -7.63
N ARG A 271 6.47 -5.26 -6.56
CA ARG A 271 7.36 -6.07 -5.70
C ARG A 271 6.63 -7.16 -4.94
N ASN A 272 5.44 -6.87 -4.42
CA ASN A 272 4.64 -7.83 -3.64
C ASN A 272 4.16 -8.99 -4.53
N VAL A 273 3.66 -8.71 -5.73
CA VAL A 273 3.21 -9.72 -6.70
C VAL A 273 4.38 -10.62 -7.12
N ARG A 274 5.55 -10.03 -7.40
CA ARG A 274 6.75 -10.79 -7.78
C ARG A 274 7.21 -11.76 -6.70
N VAL A 275 7.17 -11.37 -5.42
CA VAL A 275 7.50 -12.31 -4.33
C VAL A 275 6.42 -13.37 -4.19
N GLY A 276 5.15 -12.99 -4.34
CA GLY A 276 4.03 -13.93 -4.38
C GLY A 276 4.20 -15.01 -5.45
N ARG A 277 4.56 -14.63 -6.69
CA ARG A 277 4.84 -15.57 -7.78
C ARG A 277 5.95 -16.59 -7.43
N LEU A 278 7.05 -16.13 -6.83
CA LEU A 278 8.14 -17.05 -6.44
C LEU A 278 7.68 -18.03 -5.36
N ILE A 279 6.85 -17.59 -4.41
CA ILE A 279 6.28 -18.46 -3.38
C ILE A 279 5.28 -19.45 -4.00
N GLY A 280 4.42 -19.01 -4.91
CA GLY A 280 3.51 -19.88 -5.66
C GLY A 280 4.24 -20.95 -6.45
N ALA A 281 5.42 -20.62 -7.00
CA ALA A 281 6.30 -21.56 -7.68
C ALA A 281 7.01 -22.55 -6.74
N GLY A 282 6.80 -22.45 -5.42
CA GLY A 282 7.28 -23.42 -4.43
C GLY A 282 8.47 -22.96 -3.58
N MET A 283 8.91 -21.71 -3.70
CA MET A 283 9.95 -21.15 -2.82
C MET A 283 9.36 -20.82 -1.45
N THR A 284 10.16 -20.89 -0.40
CA THR A 284 9.85 -20.26 0.87
C THR A 284 9.91 -18.73 0.74
N PHE A 285 9.37 -18.00 1.71
CA PHE A 285 9.47 -16.54 1.71
C PHE A 285 10.93 -16.06 1.78
N LEU A 286 11.76 -16.70 2.60
CA LEU A 286 13.16 -16.34 2.75
C LEU A 286 13.94 -16.54 1.45
N GLU A 287 13.73 -17.65 0.75
CA GLU A 287 14.34 -17.91 -0.56
C GLU A 287 13.89 -16.90 -1.62
N ALA A 288 12.59 -16.63 -1.71
CA ALA A 288 12.03 -15.67 -2.63
C ALA A 288 12.55 -14.24 -2.39
N HIS A 289 12.63 -13.82 -1.11
CA HIS A 289 13.16 -12.53 -0.71
C HIS A 289 14.65 -12.38 -1.03
N ALA A 290 15.45 -13.40 -0.75
CA ALA A 290 16.88 -13.44 -1.11
C ALA A 290 17.07 -13.35 -2.63
N LYS A 291 16.29 -14.09 -3.42
CA LYS A 291 16.33 -14.06 -4.90
C LYS A 291 16.02 -12.67 -5.47
N LEU A 292 15.20 -11.87 -4.77
CA LEU A 292 14.89 -10.49 -5.16
C LEU A 292 15.88 -9.45 -4.59
N GLY A 293 16.98 -9.87 -3.96
CA GLY A 293 18.01 -8.98 -3.43
C GLY A 293 17.59 -8.22 -2.17
N HIS A 294 16.76 -8.82 -1.33
CA HIS A 294 16.27 -8.27 -0.06
C HIS A 294 15.62 -6.88 -0.18
N ILE A 295 14.88 -6.69 -1.28
CA ILE A 295 14.14 -5.43 -1.50
C ILE A 295 13.09 -5.20 -0.41
N THR A 296 12.80 -3.94 -0.12
CA THR A 296 11.72 -3.58 0.81
C THR A 296 10.37 -4.06 0.30
N LEU A 297 9.64 -4.84 1.11
CA LEU A 297 8.33 -5.43 0.81
C LEU A 297 7.32 -4.94 1.85
N GLU A 298 6.54 -3.92 1.50
CA GLU A 298 5.51 -3.37 2.40
C GLU A 298 4.42 -4.40 2.73
N GLY A 299 4.04 -5.25 1.75
CA GLY A 299 3.08 -6.33 1.98
C GLY A 299 3.56 -7.35 2.99
N ALA A 300 4.81 -7.81 2.88
CA ALA A 300 5.38 -8.75 3.84
C ALA A 300 5.49 -8.13 5.25
N ALA A 301 5.86 -6.85 5.34
CA ALA A 301 5.90 -6.13 6.62
C ALA A 301 4.50 -6.01 7.23
N ALA A 302 3.49 -5.65 6.45
CA ALA A 302 2.11 -5.55 6.90
C ALA A 302 1.56 -6.91 7.36
N ILE A 303 1.82 -8.00 6.61
CA ILE A 303 1.43 -9.36 7.00
C ILE A 303 2.05 -9.75 8.36
N LYS A 304 3.34 -9.46 8.58
CA LYS A 304 4.02 -9.75 9.83
C LYS A 304 3.42 -8.98 11.00
N VAL A 305 3.09 -7.71 10.81
CA VAL A 305 2.50 -6.86 11.85
C VAL A 305 1.06 -7.26 12.12
N ILE A 306 0.19 -7.21 11.10
CA ILE A 306 -1.25 -7.40 11.26
C ILE A 306 -1.57 -8.89 11.55
N GLY A 307 -1.01 -9.81 10.75
CA GLY A 307 -1.17 -11.24 10.94
C GLY A 307 -0.58 -11.72 12.26
N GLY A 308 0.56 -11.15 12.67
CA GLY A 308 1.18 -11.43 13.98
C GLY A 308 0.42 -10.91 15.18
N ALA A 309 -0.47 -9.92 15.01
CA ALA A 309 -1.35 -9.43 16.04
C ALA A 309 -2.56 -10.36 16.29
N LEU A 310 -3.03 -11.09 15.25
CA LEU A 310 -4.23 -11.92 15.33
C LEU A 310 -4.23 -12.96 16.47
N PRO A 311 -3.14 -13.70 16.75
CA PRO A 311 -3.12 -14.63 17.89
C PRO A 311 -3.44 -13.96 19.22
N LYS A 312 -2.83 -12.80 19.49
CA LYS A 312 -3.05 -12.02 20.72
C LYS A 312 -4.48 -11.48 20.82
N LEU A 313 -5.02 -11.00 19.69
CA LEU A 313 -6.41 -10.55 19.61
C LEU A 313 -7.39 -11.74 19.83
N THR A 314 -7.03 -12.94 19.35
CA THR A 314 -7.82 -14.15 19.58
C THR A 314 -7.79 -14.55 21.06
N GLU A 315 -6.63 -14.58 21.70
CA GLU A 315 -6.48 -14.87 23.13
C GLU A 315 -7.30 -13.92 24.01
N ARG A 316 -7.47 -12.67 23.56
CA ARG A 316 -8.28 -11.64 24.24
C ARG A 316 -9.78 -11.72 23.90
N GLY A 317 -10.20 -12.60 23.00
CA GLY A 317 -11.59 -12.70 22.53
C GLY A 317 -12.06 -11.51 21.69
N VAL A 318 -11.13 -10.78 21.08
CA VAL A 318 -11.43 -9.64 20.19
C VAL A 318 -11.76 -10.11 18.78
N VAL A 319 -11.15 -11.20 18.33
CA VAL A 319 -11.41 -11.88 17.06
C VAL A 319 -11.56 -13.38 17.30
N GLU A 320 -12.37 -14.05 16.47
CA GLU A 320 -12.51 -15.49 16.52
C GLU A 320 -11.33 -16.19 15.82
N PRO A 321 -11.00 -17.46 16.19
CA PRO A 321 -9.97 -18.22 15.51
C PRO A 321 -10.20 -18.40 14.00
N THR A 322 -11.45 -18.35 13.57
CA THR A 322 -11.88 -18.48 12.17
C THR A 322 -11.88 -17.17 11.40
N ASP A 323 -11.72 -16.04 12.08
CA ASP A 323 -11.62 -14.73 11.42
C ASP A 323 -10.32 -14.58 10.66
N PHE A 324 -10.36 -13.89 9.53
CA PHE A 324 -9.18 -13.58 8.70
C PHE A 324 -8.43 -14.81 8.20
N PRO A 325 -9.10 -15.80 7.59
CA PRO A 325 -8.45 -17.07 7.19
C PRO A 325 -7.33 -16.87 6.18
N LEU A 326 -7.47 -15.95 5.21
CA LEU A 326 -6.42 -15.65 4.24
C LEU A 326 -5.22 -14.95 4.90
N LEU A 327 -5.47 -13.92 5.72
CA LEU A 327 -4.39 -13.20 6.41
C LEU A 327 -3.61 -14.12 7.36
N ARG A 328 -4.29 -15.03 8.05
CA ARG A 328 -3.65 -16.07 8.89
C ARG A 328 -2.76 -16.99 8.04
N ALA A 329 -3.26 -17.46 6.90
CA ALA A 329 -2.46 -18.26 5.98
C ALA A 329 -1.24 -17.49 5.45
N LEU A 330 -1.41 -16.22 5.09
CA LEU A 330 -0.30 -15.35 4.69
C LEU A 330 0.73 -15.17 5.81
N TYR A 331 0.28 -15.08 7.07
CA TYR A 331 1.20 -14.99 8.21
C TYR A 331 2.00 -16.29 8.43
N GLU A 332 1.40 -17.47 8.23
CA GLU A 332 2.17 -18.72 8.26
C GLU A 332 3.28 -18.73 7.19
N VAL A 333 2.96 -18.30 5.97
CA VAL A 333 3.93 -18.26 4.87
C VAL A 333 5.01 -17.17 5.08
N ILE A 334 4.61 -15.95 5.37
CA ILE A 334 5.52 -14.79 5.39
C ILE A 334 6.14 -14.57 6.75
N GLY A 335 5.39 -14.79 7.83
CA GLY A 335 5.83 -14.57 9.21
C GLY A 335 6.64 -15.74 9.77
N LYS A 336 6.26 -16.96 9.40
CA LYS A 336 6.85 -18.20 9.92
C LYS A 336 7.59 -19.04 8.87
N ASP A 337 7.73 -18.51 7.65
CA ASP A 337 8.41 -19.17 6.51
C ASP A 337 7.89 -20.57 6.18
N GLN A 338 6.58 -20.81 6.40
CA GLN A 338 5.95 -22.09 6.09
C GLN A 338 5.62 -22.19 4.60
N PRO A 339 5.53 -23.42 4.04
CA PRO A 339 5.08 -23.65 2.67
C PRO A 339 3.70 -23.05 2.42
N LEU A 340 3.46 -22.60 1.17
CA LEU A 340 2.16 -22.04 0.77
C LEU A 340 1.04 -23.09 0.92
N HIS A 341 0.06 -22.75 1.75
CA HIS A 341 -1.21 -23.46 1.87
C HIS A 341 -2.35 -22.46 1.93
N ILE A 342 -3.31 -22.57 1.02
CA ILE A 342 -4.51 -21.72 1.01
C ILE A 342 -5.67 -22.50 1.62
N PRO A 343 -6.29 -21.99 2.69
CA PRO A 343 -7.35 -22.70 3.42
C PRO A 343 -8.72 -22.52 2.74
N TRP A 344 -8.90 -23.05 1.54
CA TRP A 344 -10.11 -22.88 0.72
C TRP A 344 -11.40 -23.20 1.48
N GLY A 345 -11.40 -24.29 2.25
CA GLY A 345 -12.56 -24.69 3.03
C GLY A 345 -12.97 -23.67 4.08
N SER A 346 -12.00 -23.08 4.78
CA SER A 346 -12.28 -22.04 5.79
C SER A 346 -12.76 -20.74 5.17
N MET A 347 -12.32 -20.43 3.95
CA MET A 347 -12.71 -19.21 3.24
C MET A 347 -14.11 -19.31 2.63
N PHE A 348 -14.49 -20.48 2.12
CA PHE A 348 -15.72 -20.65 1.34
C PHE A 348 -16.71 -21.65 1.94
N GLY A 349 -16.54 -22.05 3.20
CA GLY A 349 -17.52 -22.84 3.96
C GLY A 349 -17.63 -24.31 3.53
N ALA A 350 -16.67 -24.84 2.77
CA ALA A 350 -16.61 -26.28 2.50
C ALA A 350 -15.91 -26.99 3.65
N GLU A 351 -16.49 -28.08 4.17
CA GLU A 351 -15.73 -28.98 5.05
C GLU A 351 -14.55 -29.58 4.28
N PRO A 352 -13.37 -29.71 4.91
CA PRO A 352 -12.22 -30.31 4.23
C PRO A 352 -12.58 -31.71 3.79
N VAL A 353 -12.43 -32.00 2.49
CA VAL A 353 -12.58 -33.36 1.96
C VAL A 353 -11.51 -34.22 2.64
N PRO A 354 -11.90 -35.33 3.32
CA PRO A 354 -10.94 -36.18 4.01
C PRO A 354 -9.81 -36.59 3.06
N ALA A 355 -8.57 -36.49 3.52
CA ALA A 355 -7.41 -36.96 2.76
C ALA A 355 -7.59 -38.44 2.42
N GLY A 356 -7.81 -38.77 1.15
CA GLY A 356 -8.04 -40.14 0.69
C GLY A 356 -9.16 -40.32 -0.32
N THR A 357 -10.05 -39.33 -0.50
CA THR A 357 -10.96 -39.30 -1.63
C THR A 357 -10.33 -38.47 -2.75
N ALA A 358 -9.44 -39.07 -3.55
CA ALA A 358 -9.02 -38.46 -4.79
C ALA A 358 -10.28 -38.18 -5.64
N ALA A 359 -10.50 -36.92 -6.01
CA ALA A 359 -11.45 -36.64 -7.06
C ALA A 359 -11.03 -37.49 -8.29
N PRO A 360 -11.98 -38.11 -9.01
CA PRO A 360 -11.62 -38.82 -10.23
C PRO A 360 -10.84 -37.82 -11.10
N GLU A 361 -9.67 -38.24 -11.56
CA GLU A 361 -8.93 -37.48 -12.56
C GLU A 361 -9.89 -37.23 -13.73
N ALA A 362 -10.35 -36.00 -13.87
CA ALA A 362 -10.98 -35.54 -15.08
C ALA A 362 -9.85 -35.55 -16.13
N GLY A 363 -9.76 -36.63 -16.86
CA GLY A 363 -8.90 -36.64 -18.03
C GLY A 363 -9.27 -35.48 -18.96
N PRO A 364 -8.31 -34.92 -19.69
CA PRO A 364 -8.59 -33.80 -20.58
C PRO A 364 -9.72 -34.23 -21.54
N VAL A 365 -10.83 -33.50 -21.53
CA VAL A 365 -11.86 -33.64 -22.55
C VAL A 365 -11.20 -33.24 -23.86
N PRO A 366 -11.16 -34.11 -24.88
CA PRO A 366 -10.56 -33.76 -26.16
C PRO A 366 -11.42 -32.63 -26.78
N VAL A 367 -10.90 -31.42 -26.76
CA VAL A 367 -11.48 -30.28 -27.49
C VAL A 367 -11.18 -30.52 -28.97
N SER A 368 -12.21 -30.53 -29.81
CA SER A 368 -12.05 -30.71 -31.27
C SER A 368 -11.24 -29.55 -31.86
N GLU A 369 -10.49 -29.81 -32.94
CA GLU A 369 -9.73 -28.76 -33.63
C GLU A 369 -10.61 -27.60 -34.08
N ASP A 370 -11.88 -27.86 -34.38
CA ASP A 370 -12.87 -26.87 -34.79
C ASP A 370 -13.30 -25.95 -33.62
N GLU A 371 -13.37 -26.46 -32.37
CA GLU A 371 -13.66 -25.65 -31.18
C GLU A 371 -12.50 -24.78 -30.81
N ARG A 372 -11.27 -25.23 -30.97
CA ARG A 372 -10.04 -24.40 -30.76
C ARG A 372 -9.93 -23.26 -31.79
N ALA A 373 -10.34 -23.53 -33.05
CA ALA A 373 -10.33 -22.51 -34.10
C ALA A 373 -11.43 -21.46 -33.89
N ALA A 374 -12.54 -21.83 -33.28
CA ALA A 374 -13.64 -20.90 -32.99
C ALA A 374 -13.30 -19.97 -31.77
N GLU A 375 -12.59 -20.47 -30.74
CA GLU A 375 -12.15 -19.67 -29.62
C GLU A 375 -11.09 -18.63 -30.03
N LEU A 376 -10.14 -18.99 -30.87
CA LEU A 376 -9.12 -18.07 -31.38
C LEU A 376 -9.66 -16.98 -32.31
N ALA A 377 -10.87 -17.18 -32.90
CA ALA A 377 -11.52 -16.20 -33.78
C ALA A 377 -12.34 -15.16 -32.98
N HIS A 378 -12.45 -15.26 -31.66
CA HIS A 378 -13.31 -14.41 -30.84
C HIS A 378 -12.50 -13.58 -29.80
N GLU A 379 -11.17 -13.48 -29.89
CA GLU A 379 -10.44 -12.47 -29.12
C GLU A 379 -10.66 -11.09 -29.78
N PRO A 380 -11.25 -10.12 -29.07
CA PRO A 380 -11.27 -8.74 -29.55
C PRO A 380 -9.87 -8.13 -29.36
N ASP A 381 -9.39 -7.45 -30.41
CA ASP A 381 -8.16 -6.64 -30.46
C ASP A 381 -8.01 -5.63 -29.30
#